data_4d4f64dafbf2d72bcfa7f4e79a57b182
#
_entry.id   4d4f64dafbf2d72bcfa7f4e79a57b182
#
_cell.length_a   1.000
_cell.length_b   1.000
_cell.length_c   1.000
_cell.angle_alpha   90.00
_cell.angle_beta   90.00
_cell.angle_gamma   90.00
#
_symmetry.space_group_name_H-M   'P 1'
#
loop_
_entity.id
_entity.type
_entity.pdbx_description
1 polymer ?
#
loop_
_entity_poly.entity_id
_entity_poly.type
_entity_poly.pdbx_seq_one_letter_code
_entity_poly.pdbx_strand_id
1 'polypeptide(L)'
;MSRADAEVSPGESGPDATVAVDPHRIGPVRMSYSPQTDGAPDPGEVVWTWVPFEENDGRGKDRPVLVVAVEPQGTYLAVQLTSKDHDGQGDFVSVGAGGWDGEHRPSWVNLDRVIRVHEGGMRREAAALPREPFERVTGRLHQRYGWR
;
A
#
# COMPACT_ATOMS: atom_id res chain seq x y z
N MET A 1 18.37 -4.64 -27.01
CA MET A 1 17.75 -4.67 -25.67
C MET A 1 16.78 -3.52 -25.55
N SER A 2 15.69 -3.78 -24.95
CA SER A 2 14.70 -2.77 -24.73
C SER A 2 15.02 -1.93 -23.50
N ARG A 3 15.04 -0.63 -23.64
CA ARG A 3 15.17 0.30 -22.54
C ARG A 3 14.07 0.05 -21.49
N ALA A 4 12.90 -0.34 -21.97
CA ALA A 4 11.74 -0.54 -21.10
C ALA A 4 11.99 -1.61 -20.05
N ASP A 5 12.74 -2.66 -20.39
CA ASP A 5 13.02 -3.73 -19.42
C ASP A 5 13.83 -3.23 -18.23
N ALA A 6 14.77 -2.33 -18.47
CA ALA A 6 15.62 -1.80 -17.41
C ALA A 6 14.92 -0.72 -16.59
N GLU A 7 13.85 -0.13 -17.12
CA GLU A 7 13.20 1.02 -16.51
C GLU A 7 11.81 0.73 -15.95
N VAL A 8 11.35 -0.50 -16.07
CA VAL A 8 10.06 -0.89 -15.53
C VAL A 8 10.15 -0.95 -14.01
N SER A 9 9.26 -0.23 -13.34
CA SER A 9 9.19 -0.24 -11.89
C SER A 9 8.57 -1.54 -11.38
N PRO A 10 8.94 -2.00 -10.18
CA PRO A 10 8.29 -3.17 -9.59
C PRO A 10 6.78 -2.96 -9.55
N GLY A 11 6.03 -3.95 -10.02
CA GLY A 11 4.57 -3.92 -10.03
C GLY A 11 3.96 -3.20 -11.22
N GLU A 12 4.77 -2.72 -12.16
CA GLU A 12 4.23 -1.95 -13.29
C GLU A 12 3.53 -2.83 -14.32
N SER A 13 4.04 -4.04 -14.54
CA SER A 13 3.47 -4.90 -15.59
C SER A 13 3.78 -6.36 -15.29
N GLY A 14 3.17 -7.25 -16.09
CA GLY A 14 3.41 -8.67 -16.00
C GLY A 14 2.56 -9.34 -14.91
N PRO A 15 2.90 -10.60 -14.57
CA PRO A 15 2.09 -11.36 -13.61
C PRO A 15 2.09 -10.78 -12.19
N ASP A 16 3.09 -9.98 -11.85
CA ASP A 16 3.18 -9.36 -10.53
C ASP A 16 2.73 -7.89 -10.53
N ALA A 17 1.95 -7.50 -11.55
CA ALA A 17 1.49 -6.12 -11.64
C ALA A 17 0.57 -5.75 -10.48
N THR A 18 0.77 -4.56 -9.96
CA THR A 18 -0.08 -3.98 -8.94
C THR A 18 -1.39 -3.52 -9.57
N VAL A 19 -2.51 -3.85 -8.93
CA VAL A 19 -3.81 -3.48 -9.48
C VAL A 19 -4.66 -2.80 -8.39
N ALA A 20 -5.45 -1.83 -8.80
CA ALA A 20 -6.46 -1.26 -7.91
C ALA A 20 -7.63 -2.24 -7.82
N VAL A 21 -8.20 -2.39 -6.62
CA VAL A 21 -9.32 -3.28 -6.40
C VAL A 21 -10.47 -2.50 -5.76
N ASP A 22 -11.68 -2.99 -6.00
CA ASP A 22 -12.86 -2.43 -5.35
C ASP A 22 -12.98 -3.07 -3.96
N PRO A 23 -12.79 -2.29 -2.89
CA PRO A 23 -12.80 -2.86 -1.54
C PRO A 23 -14.15 -3.42 -1.12
N HIS A 24 -15.22 -3.10 -1.84
CA HIS A 24 -16.55 -3.65 -1.55
C HIS A 24 -16.79 -4.99 -2.23
N ARG A 25 -15.88 -5.44 -3.11
CA ARG A 25 -16.09 -6.64 -3.94
C ARG A 25 -15.07 -7.74 -3.70
N ILE A 26 -14.11 -7.53 -2.84
CA ILE A 26 -13.02 -8.52 -2.65
C ILE A 26 -13.34 -9.54 -1.54
N GLY A 27 -14.53 -9.47 -0.96
CA GLY A 27 -14.93 -10.42 0.08
C GLY A 27 -14.38 -10.04 1.45
N PRO A 28 -14.47 -10.96 2.41
CA PRO A 28 -13.97 -10.67 3.76
C PRO A 28 -12.46 -10.47 3.78
N VAL A 29 -12.01 -9.48 4.54
CA VAL A 29 -10.59 -9.17 4.70
C VAL A 29 -10.25 -9.24 6.18
N ARG A 30 -9.16 -9.95 6.50
CA ARG A 30 -8.62 -10.01 7.86
C ARG A 30 -7.30 -9.26 7.87
N MET A 31 -7.29 -8.15 8.58
CA MET A 31 -6.08 -7.35 8.76
C MET A 31 -5.30 -7.85 9.96
N SER A 32 -4.00 -7.61 9.98
CA SER A 32 -3.16 -7.96 11.11
C SER A 32 -1.98 -6.99 11.17
N TYR A 33 -1.24 -7.04 12.27
CA TYR A 33 -0.06 -6.20 12.44
C TYR A 33 1.09 -7.09 12.93
N SER A 34 2.06 -7.32 12.07
CA SER A 34 3.24 -8.11 12.41
C SER A 34 4.42 -7.70 11.54
N PRO A 35 4.86 -6.44 11.64
CA PRO A 35 5.90 -5.93 10.73
C PRO A 35 7.27 -6.46 11.14
N GLN A 36 7.70 -7.52 10.50
CA GLN A 36 9.03 -8.06 10.68
C GLN A 36 9.78 -7.85 9.36
N THR A 37 11.05 -7.52 9.46
CA THR A 37 11.87 -7.29 8.27
C THR A 37 12.59 -8.59 7.87
N ASP A 38 11.83 -9.67 7.85
CA ASP A 38 12.35 -10.98 7.46
C ASP A 38 12.19 -11.19 5.94
N GLY A 39 12.13 -12.44 5.50
CA GLY A 39 12.09 -12.75 4.09
C GLY A 39 10.81 -12.38 3.37
N ALA A 40 9.68 -12.30 4.06
CA ALA A 40 8.38 -12.05 3.43
C ALA A 40 7.80 -10.72 3.86
N PRO A 41 7.02 -10.04 3.00
CA PRO A 41 6.30 -8.85 3.42
C PRO A 41 5.28 -9.18 4.51
N ASP A 42 5.10 -8.27 5.45
CA ASP A 42 4.18 -8.45 6.57
C ASP A 42 3.25 -7.25 6.71
N PRO A 43 2.01 -7.46 7.18
CA PRO A 43 1.13 -6.33 7.48
C PRO A 43 1.78 -5.39 8.51
N GLY A 44 1.72 -4.12 8.21
CA GLY A 44 2.41 -3.08 8.97
C GLY A 44 3.63 -2.52 8.24
N GLU A 45 4.16 -3.25 7.26
CA GLU A 45 5.25 -2.73 6.46
C GLU A 45 4.75 -1.69 5.46
N VAL A 46 5.59 -0.70 5.19
CA VAL A 46 5.39 0.24 4.09
C VAL A 46 6.37 -0.16 2.98
N VAL A 47 5.84 -0.49 1.84
CA VAL A 47 6.63 -0.92 0.68
C VAL A 47 6.37 0.02 -0.49
N TRP A 48 7.27 0.01 -1.47
CA TRP A 48 7.10 0.81 -2.68
C TRP A 48 6.66 -0.08 -3.82
N THR A 49 5.68 0.35 -4.58
CA THR A 49 5.21 -0.35 -5.77
C THR A 49 4.65 0.66 -6.75
N TRP A 50 4.64 0.28 -8.02
CA TRP A 50 4.01 1.10 -9.06
C TRP A 50 2.50 1.01 -8.87
N VAL A 51 1.84 2.15 -8.73
CA VAL A 51 0.40 2.23 -8.50
C VAL A 51 -0.25 2.91 -9.70
N PRO A 52 -1.23 2.25 -10.34
CA PRO A 52 -1.92 2.86 -11.47
C PRO A 52 -2.70 4.09 -11.01
N PHE A 53 -2.77 5.10 -11.87
CA PHE A 53 -3.61 6.27 -11.60
C PHE A 53 -5.08 5.86 -11.61
N GLU A 54 -5.92 6.67 -10.96
CA GLU A 54 -7.35 6.39 -10.87
C GLU A 54 -8.02 6.29 -12.24
N GLU A 55 -7.49 7.03 -13.23
CA GLU A 55 -7.98 6.97 -14.60
C GLU A 55 -7.84 5.59 -15.22
N ASN A 56 -6.92 4.78 -14.69
CA ASN A 56 -6.71 3.41 -15.12
C ASN A 56 -6.48 3.30 -16.65
N ASP A 57 -5.64 4.18 -17.17
CA ASP A 57 -5.35 4.27 -18.59
C ASP A 57 -3.93 3.78 -18.94
N GLY A 58 -3.36 2.97 -18.09
CA GLY A 58 -2.01 2.44 -18.26
C GLY A 58 -0.92 3.29 -17.63
N ARG A 59 -1.26 4.49 -17.15
CA ARG A 59 -0.30 5.35 -16.48
C ARG A 59 -0.35 5.12 -14.97
N GLY A 60 0.75 5.40 -14.31
CA GLY A 60 0.85 5.26 -12.87
C GLY A 60 2.15 5.86 -12.37
N LYS A 61 2.46 5.57 -11.13
CA LYS A 61 3.65 6.12 -10.49
C LYS A 61 4.08 5.21 -9.35
N ASP A 62 5.38 5.12 -9.13
CA ASP A 62 5.93 4.43 -7.95
C ASP A 62 5.51 5.19 -6.70
N ARG A 63 4.91 4.47 -5.72
CA ARG A 63 4.39 5.09 -4.50
C ARG A 63 4.57 4.19 -3.30
N PRO A 64 4.66 4.76 -2.11
CA PRO A 64 4.65 3.92 -0.90
C PRO A 64 3.22 3.49 -0.58
N VAL A 65 3.09 2.24 -0.12
CA VAL A 65 1.80 1.68 0.25
C VAL A 65 1.95 0.93 1.57
N LEU A 66 0.91 0.96 2.39
CA LEU A 66 0.89 0.26 3.67
C LEU A 66 0.21 -1.09 3.49
N VAL A 67 0.95 -2.17 3.75
CA VAL A 67 0.37 -3.52 3.72
C VAL A 67 -0.49 -3.70 4.96
N VAL A 68 -1.76 -4.10 4.78
CA VAL A 68 -2.69 -4.28 5.89
C VAL A 68 -3.17 -5.72 6.02
N ALA A 69 -3.05 -6.53 4.97
CA ALA A 69 -3.55 -7.91 5.02
C ALA A 69 -2.83 -8.78 4.01
N VAL A 70 -2.76 -10.08 4.33
CA VAL A 70 -2.32 -11.11 3.39
C VAL A 70 -3.58 -11.82 2.92
N GLU A 71 -3.75 -11.92 1.62
CA GLU A 71 -4.92 -12.61 1.05
C GLU A 71 -4.67 -14.12 0.99
N PRO A 72 -5.73 -14.94 0.98
CA PRO A 72 -5.56 -16.40 0.97
C PRO A 72 -4.72 -16.93 -0.17
N GLN A 73 -4.73 -16.27 -1.34
CA GLN A 73 -3.94 -16.68 -2.48
C GLN A 73 -2.48 -16.24 -2.42
N GLY A 74 -2.08 -15.52 -1.37
CA GLY A 74 -0.70 -15.12 -1.18
C GLY A 74 -0.34 -13.71 -1.66
N THR A 75 -1.30 -12.98 -2.20
CA THR A 75 -1.12 -11.57 -2.52
C THR A 75 -1.38 -10.72 -1.28
N TYR A 76 -1.12 -9.42 -1.40
CA TYR A 76 -1.21 -8.51 -0.26
C TYR A 76 -2.18 -7.39 -0.58
N LEU A 77 -3.00 -7.01 0.40
CA LEU A 77 -3.82 -5.82 0.29
C LEU A 77 -3.12 -4.67 0.99
N ALA A 78 -3.11 -3.53 0.31
CA ALA A 78 -2.41 -2.36 0.81
C ALA A 78 -3.22 -1.11 0.49
N VAL A 79 -2.90 -0.03 1.20
CA VAL A 79 -3.50 1.28 0.97
C VAL A 79 -2.41 2.29 0.67
N GLN A 80 -2.69 3.20 -0.24
CA GLN A 80 -1.69 4.13 -0.76
C GLN A 80 -1.38 5.24 0.24
N LEU A 81 -0.09 5.58 0.34
CA LEU A 81 0.35 6.74 1.09
C LEU A 81 0.64 7.90 0.14
N THR A 82 0.56 9.10 0.68
CA THR A 82 0.96 10.32 -0.02
C THR A 82 1.60 11.28 0.97
N SER A 83 2.57 12.04 0.51
CA SER A 83 3.18 13.12 1.32
C SER A 83 2.50 14.46 1.08
N LYS A 84 1.53 14.52 0.18
CA LYS A 84 0.73 15.74 -0.01
C LYS A 84 -0.22 15.89 1.17
N ASP A 85 -0.28 17.12 1.72
CA ASP A 85 -1.09 17.39 2.91
C ASP A 85 -2.57 17.18 2.63
N HIS A 86 -3.20 16.34 3.45
CA HIS A 86 -4.64 16.04 3.40
C HIS A 86 -5.27 16.18 4.78
N ASP A 87 -4.69 17.02 5.63
CA ASP A 87 -5.17 17.20 6.98
C ASP A 87 -6.64 17.65 6.96
N GLY A 88 -7.44 17.04 7.81
CA GLY A 88 -8.87 17.37 7.90
C GLY A 88 -9.74 16.73 6.84
N GLN A 89 -9.17 16.00 5.89
CA GLN A 89 -9.97 15.30 4.87
C GLN A 89 -10.34 13.91 5.36
N GLY A 90 -11.64 13.59 5.34
CA GLY A 90 -12.17 12.37 5.93
C GLY A 90 -11.73 11.08 5.27
N ASP A 91 -11.25 11.14 4.02
CA ASP A 91 -10.80 9.96 3.29
C ASP A 91 -9.32 9.66 3.54
N PHE A 92 -8.66 10.46 4.35
CA PHE A 92 -7.23 10.34 4.61
C PHE A 92 -6.96 10.24 6.10
N VAL A 93 -5.93 9.47 6.45
CA VAL A 93 -5.47 9.31 7.83
C VAL A 93 -4.01 9.70 7.90
N SER A 94 -3.69 10.66 8.76
CA SER A 94 -2.29 11.06 9.00
C SER A 94 -1.56 9.92 9.73
N VAL A 95 -0.37 9.56 9.24
CA VAL A 95 0.40 8.46 9.81
C VAL A 95 1.81 8.89 10.23
N GLY A 96 2.10 10.18 10.14
CA GLY A 96 3.41 10.69 10.54
C GLY A 96 4.47 10.44 9.49
N ALA A 97 5.72 10.60 9.88
CA ALA A 97 6.86 10.43 9.01
C ALA A 97 7.61 9.15 9.38
N GLY A 98 8.37 8.60 8.45
CA GLY A 98 9.16 7.41 8.72
C GLY A 98 10.12 7.10 7.59
N GLY A 99 10.81 5.97 7.73
CA GLY A 99 11.87 5.58 6.81
C GLY A 99 11.42 5.21 5.40
N TRP A 100 10.12 5.13 5.16
CA TRP A 100 9.60 4.87 3.81
C TRP A 100 9.78 6.07 2.88
N ASP A 101 9.93 7.26 3.43
CA ASP A 101 10.18 8.48 2.65
C ASP A 101 11.60 8.93 2.95
N GLY A 102 12.44 8.97 1.92
CA GLY A 102 13.83 9.38 2.09
C GLY A 102 14.02 10.78 2.65
N GLU A 103 13.01 11.64 2.53
CA GLU A 103 13.04 12.99 3.09
C GLU A 103 12.29 13.07 4.41
N HIS A 104 11.78 11.95 4.92
CA HIS A 104 11.03 11.87 6.17
C HIS A 104 9.88 12.88 6.24
N ARG A 105 9.18 13.06 5.13
CA ARG A 105 8.00 13.94 5.09
C ARG A 105 6.81 13.27 5.76
N PRO A 106 5.94 14.03 6.43
CA PRO A 106 4.69 13.47 6.94
C PRO A 106 3.87 12.88 5.82
N SER A 107 3.18 11.78 6.11
CA SER A 107 2.42 11.06 5.12
C SER A 107 0.99 10.82 5.58
N TRP A 108 0.10 10.61 4.61
CA TRP A 108 -1.31 10.30 4.84
C TRP A 108 -1.67 9.05 4.06
N VAL A 109 -2.51 8.21 4.64
CA VAL A 109 -3.08 7.05 3.96
C VAL A 109 -4.37 7.47 3.29
N ASN A 110 -4.50 7.14 2.01
CA ASN A 110 -5.75 7.34 1.26
C ASN A 110 -6.62 6.08 1.40
N LEU A 111 -7.69 6.20 2.17
CA LEU A 111 -8.56 5.05 2.47
C LEU A 111 -9.32 4.54 1.24
N ASP A 112 -9.45 5.36 0.21
CA ASP A 112 -10.15 4.97 -1.02
C ASP A 112 -9.26 4.25 -2.02
N ARG A 113 -7.96 4.25 -1.82
CA ARG A 113 -7.02 3.62 -2.76
C ARG A 113 -6.52 2.31 -2.21
N VAL A 114 -7.33 1.28 -2.38
CA VAL A 114 -6.99 -0.09 -2.01
C VAL A 114 -6.41 -0.78 -3.23
N ILE A 115 -5.25 -1.40 -3.04
CA ILE A 115 -4.53 -2.04 -4.14
C ILE A 115 -4.09 -3.43 -3.73
N ARG A 116 -3.99 -4.32 -4.72
CA ARG A 116 -3.45 -5.67 -4.54
C ARG A 116 -2.03 -5.68 -5.04
N VAL A 117 -1.11 -6.13 -4.20
CA VAL A 117 0.31 -6.11 -4.49
C VAL A 117 0.85 -7.53 -4.42
N HIS A 118 1.78 -7.85 -5.32
CA HIS A 118 2.48 -9.12 -5.33
C HIS A 118 3.88 -8.93 -4.76
N GLU A 119 4.40 -9.96 -4.11
CA GLU A 119 5.74 -9.88 -3.53
C GLU A 119 6.79 -9.53 -4.60
N GLY A 120 6.68 -10.11 -5.77
CA GLY A 120 7.59 -9.81 -6.88
C GLY A 120 7.39 -8.43 -7.49
N GLY A 121 6.32 -7.72 -7.11
CA GLY A 121 6.00 -6.40 -7.64
C GLY A 121 6.23 -5.26 -6.66
N MET A 122 7.02 -5.48 -5.61
CA MET A 122 7.26 -4.44 -4.61
C MET A 122 8.75 -4.29 -4.32
N ARG A 123 9.14 -3.08 -3.90
CA ARG A 123 10.47 -2.80 -3.37
C ARG A 123 10.34 -2.57 -1.87
N ARG A 124 11.07 -3.33 -1.09
CA ARG A 124 11.01 -3.26 0.38
C ARG A 124 12.18 -2.44 0.89
N GLU A 125 11.87 -1.50 1.77
CA GLU A 125 12.87 -0.59 2.31
C GLU A 125 13.06 -0.80 3.82
N ALA A 126 12.64 -1.95 4.32
CA ALA A 126 12.71 -2.28 5.75
C ALA A 126 12.03 -1.22 6.61
N ALA A 127 10.96 -0.63 6.13
CA ALA A 127 10.23 0.41 6.85
C ALA A 127 8.88 -0.14 7.30
N ALA A 128 8.46 0.24 8.50
CA ALA A 128 7.20 -0.19 9.05
C ALA A 128 6.50 0.98 9.73
N LEU A 129 5.18 0.93 9.75
CA LEU A 129 4.39 1.90 10.47
C LEU A 129 4.32 1.48 11.94
N PRO A 130 4.48 2.40 12.88
CA PRO A 130 4.27 2.06 14.30
C PRO A 130 2.83 1.61 14.53
N ARG A 131 2.62 0.85 15.61
CA ARG A 131 1.31 0.24 15.90
C ARG A 131 0.18 1.25 15.99
N GLU A 132 0.41 2.37 16.66
CA GLU A 132 -0.66 3.33 16.90
C GLU A 132 -1.21 3.94 15.61
N PRO A 133 -0.39 4.52 14.72
CA PRO A 133 -0.94 4.98 13.44
C PRO A 133 -1.49 3.83 12.59
N PHE A 134 -0.91 2.63 12.69
CA PHE A 134 -1.45 1.48 11.97
C PHE A 134 -2.89 1.20 12.43
N GLU A 135 -3.13 1.21 13.74
CA GLU A 135 -4.46 0.95 14.28
C GLU A 135 -5.46 2.05 13.92
N ARG A 136 -5.00 3.28 13.78
CA ARG A 136 -5.88 4.34 13.29
C ARG A 136 -6.35 4.04 11.87
N VAL A 137 -5.44 3.56 11.03
CA VAL A 137 -5.78 3.20 9.64
C VAL A 137 -6.75 2.02 9.62
N THR A 138 -6.41 0.93 10.33
CA THR A 138 -7.26 -0.27 10.29
C THR A 138 -8.62 -0.03 10.92
N GLY A 139 -8.69 0.82 11.95
CA GLY A 139 -9.97 1.22 12.53
C GLY A 139 -10.87 1.92 11.52
N ARG A 140 -10.29 2.78 10.69
CA ARG A 140 -11.05 3.48 9.64
C ARG A 140 -11.43 2.52 8.51
N LEU A 141 -10.55 1.59 8.15
CA LEU A 141 -10.87 0.58 7.14
C LEU A 141 -11.99 -0.34 7.62
N HIS A 142 -11.97 -0.71 8.90
CA HIS A 142 -13.05 -1.49 9.49
C HIS A 142 -14.39 -0.74 9.40
N GLN A 143 -14.40 0.53 9.78
CA GLN A 143 -15.62 1.34 9.74
C GLN A 143 -16.14 1.48 8.31
N ARG A 144 -15.24 1.62 7.36
CA ARG A 144 -15.60 1.92 5.98
C ARG A 144 -16.01 0.69 5.19
N TYR A 145 -15.30 -0.43 5.37
CA TYR A 145 -15.46 -1.62 4.54
C TYR A 145 -15.87 -2.87 5.32
N GLY A 146 -15.92 -2.80 6.63
CA GLY A 146 -16.24 -3.96 7.46
C GLY A 146 -15.10 -4.95 7.59
N TRP A 147 -13.90 -4.58 7.19
CA TRP A 147 -12.73 -5.46 7.32
C TRP A 147 -12.39 -5.71 8.78
N ARG A 148 -11.84 -6.87 9.07
CA ARG A 148 -11.47 -7.28 10.43
C ARG A 148 -9.95 -7.54 10.55
#